data_84a7b2dd296b8313b89aa4c8602152db
#
_entry.id   84a7b2dd296b8313b89aa4c8602152db
#
_cell.length_a   1.000
_cell.length_b   1.000
_cell.length_c   1.000
_cell.angle_alpha   90.00
_cell.angle_beta   90.00
_cell.angle_gamma   90.00
#
_symmetry.space_group_name_H-M   'P 1'
#
loop_
_entity.id
_entity.type
_entity.pdbx_description
1 polymer ?
#
loop_
_entity_poly.entity_id
_entity_poly.type
_entity_poly.pdbx_seq_one_letter_code
_entity_poly.pdbx_strand_id
1 'polypeptide(L)'
;MLKGLAITPPVLGRISIGKVIEKNGKRLPEKDDQFTITSQVQGKDGWLLHPLNEELRQGKDDKLRSIPVRLLFNEPELNFRADYTLFDRQSGRPVCVGNGETCKRVTQDGMQSLPCPSPDACPLAKGGACKPYGRLNVVIGDEDPLGSFVFRTTGFNSIRTLAARLHYFQAISGNRLACLPLELRLRGKSTRQSHGTPIFYADLTVRGGMDMAEALVTASELDSRRQAAGFNQAALDDAARRGFGNGAFEDSEEDVSAIVEEFFVSPDQVPDSPGDTAGHASNSLAGKLEILAAQTH
;
A
#
# COMPACT_ATOMS: atom_id res chain seq x y z
N MET A 1 28.48 0.51 9.50
CA MET A 1 27.19 0.57 8.79
C MET A 1 26.11 0.07 9.73
N LEU A 2 24.98 0.77 9.84
CA LEU A 2 23.83 0.34 10.62
C LEU A 2 23.31 -0.99 10.05
N LYS A 3 22.96 -1.93 10.94
CA LYS A 3 22.43 -3.24 10.56
C LYS A 3 20.92 -3.18 10.41
N GLY A 4 20.39 -3.92 9.45
CA GLY A 4 18.95 -4.11 9.28
C GLY A 4 18.25 -3.00 8.50
N LEU A 5 18.97 -2.11 7.83
CA LEU A 5 18.39 -1.15 6.92
C LEU A 5 17.83 -1.86 5.69
N ALA A 6 16.60 -1.53 5.32
CA ALA A 6 16.01 -2.03 4.08
C ALA A 6 16.74 -1.46 2.86
N ILE A 7 16.98 -2.30 1.86
CA ILE A 7 17.44 -1.82 0.56
C ILE A 7 16.20 -1.35 -0.20
N THR A 8 15.99 -0.05 -0.16
CA THR A 8 15.01 0.62 -1.02
C THR A 8 15.74 1.70 -1.79
N PRO A 9 15.47 1.86 -3.10
CA PRO A 9 15.94 3.04 -3.81
C PRO A 9 15.40 4.30 -3.13
N PRO A 10 16.08 5.45 -3.31
CA PRO A 10 15.60 6.73 -2.81
C PRO A 10 14.14 6.95 -3.18
N VAL A 11 13.31 7.32 -2.22
CA VAL A 11 11.91 7.67 -2.47
C VAL A 11 11.87 9.10 -3.01
N LEU A 12 11.44 9.28 -4.25
CA LEU A 12 11.33 10.58 -4.91
C LEU A 12 9.97 11.24 -4.67
N GLY A 13 8.96 10.44 -4.36
CA GLY A 13 7.63 10.97 -4.17
C GLY A 13 6.65 9.90 -3.69
N ARG A 14 5.39 10.32 -3.61
CA ARG A 14 4.28 9.51 -3.09
C ARG A 14 3.16 9.47 -4.10
N ILE A 15 2.45 8.34 -4.11
CA ILE A 15 1.22 8.15 -4.88
C ILE A 15 0.09 8.00 -3.86
N SER A 16 -0.98 8.77 -4.01
CA SER A 16 -2.20 8.67 -3.21
C SER A 16 -3.45 8.57 -4.10
N ILE A 17 -4.55 8.05 -3.54
CA ILE A 17 -5.88 8.12 -4.17
C ILE A 17 -6.57 9.36 -3.63
N GLY A 18 -6.95 10.27 -4.54
CA GLY A 18 -7.50 11.57 -4.18
C GLY A 18 -6.43 12.60 -3.83
N LYS A 19 -6.85 13.67 -3.20
CA LYS A 19 -6.01 14.81 -2.82
C LYS A 19 -6.26 15.19 -1.37
N VAL A 20 -5.31 15.85 -0.75
CA VAL A 20 -5.51 16.50 0.55
C VAL A 20 -6.07 17.90 0.29
N ILE A 21 -7.21 18.20 0.89
CA ILE A 21 -7.82 19.54 0.86
C ILE A 21 -7.77 20.15 2.26
N GLU A 22 -7.69 21.47 2.32
CA GLU A 22 -7.86 22.21 3.57
C GLU A 22 -9.32 22.62 3.73
N LYS A 23 -9.93 22.19 4.84
CA LYS A 23 -11.29 22.58 5.21
C LYS A 23 -11.32 22.98 6.68
N ASN A 24 -11.73 24.23 6.96
CA ASN A 24 -11.77 24.78 8.32
C ASN A 24 -10.42 24.74 9.06
N GLY A 25 -9.31 25.01 8.37
CA GLY A 25 -7.96 24.98 8.93
C GLY A 25 -7.44 23.57 9.26
N LYS A 26 -8.14 22.54 8.81
CA LYS A 26 -7.73 21.12 8.92
C LYS A 26 -7.50 20.53 7.54
N ARG A 27 -6.43 19.79 7.41
CA ARG A 27 -6.11 19.02 6.19
C ARG A 27 -6.89 17.71 6.21
N LEU A 28 -7.67 17.48 5.15
CA LEU A 28 -8.53 16.33 5.01
C LEU A 28 -8.25 15.61 3.71
N PRO A 29 -8.10 14.27 3.73
CA PRO A 29 -8.04 13.51 2.51
C PRO A 29 -9.41 13.54 1.83
N GLU A 30 -9.50 14.17 0.67
CA GLU A 30 -10.66 14.07 -0.20
C GLU A 30 -10.47 12.88 -1.14
N LYS A 31 -11.31 11.85 -0.99
CA LYS A 31 -11.31 10.73 -1.93
C LYS A 31 -11.82 11.22 -3.29
N ASP A 32 -10.96 11.14 -4.27
CA ASP A 32 -11.29 11.42 -5.67
C ASP A 32 -11.07 10.16 -6.50
N ASP A 33 -11.59 10.14 -7.72
CA ASP A 33 -11.45 9.05 -8.67
C ASP A 33 -10.19 9.19 -9.54
N GLN A 34 -9.10 9.67 -8.92
CA GLN A 34 -7.79 9.83 -9.56
C GLN A 34 -6.65 9.60 -8.58
N PHE A 35 -5.48 9.29 -9.13
CA PHE A 35 -4.23 9.33 -8.39
C PHE A 35 -3.69 10.76 -8.32
N THR A 36 -2.96 11.04 -7.26
CA THR A 36 -2.15 12.24 -7.10
C THR A 36 -0.71 11.81 -6.81
N ILE A 37 0.24 12.37 -7.55
CA ILE A 37 1.67 12.14 -7.35
C ILE A 37 2.26 13.41 -6.74
N THR A 38 2.82 13.27 -5.53
CA THR A 38 3.48 14.36 -4.82
C THR A 38 4.98 14.10 -4.68
N SER A 39 5.74 15.17 -4.58
CA SER A 39 7.17 15.10 -4.25
C SER A 39 7.39 14.85 -2.76
N GLN A 40 8.65 14.74 -2.34
CA GLN A 40 9.05 14.70 -0.92
C GLN A 40 9.18 16.08 -0.30
N VAL A 41 8.84 17.16 -1.01
CA VAL A 41 8.95 18.52 -0.55
C VAL A 41 7.58 19.02 -0.06
N GLN A 42 7.55 19.56 1.16
CA GLN A 42 6.38 20.23 1.73
C GLN A 42 6.50 21.75 1.54
N GLY A 43 5.46 22.36 0.98
CA GLY A 43 5.25 23.80 1.01
C GLY A 43 4.35 24.20 2.19
N LYS A 44 3.95 25.49 2.22
CA LYS A 44 3.02 26.00 3.24
C LYS A 44 1.63 25.33 3.16
N ASP A 45 1.21 24.98 1.95
CA ASP A 45 -0.12 24.43 1.67
C ASP A 45 -0.13 22.89 1.57
N GLY A 46 0.99 22.22 1.85
CA GLY A 46 1.13 20.76 1.84
C GLY A 46 2.21 20.25 0.92
N TRP A 47 2.12 18.97 0.56
CA TRP A 47 3.06 18.33 -0.34
C TRP A 47 2.95 18.93 -1.75
N LEU A 48 4.10 19.28 -2.32
CA LEU A 48 4.15 19.80 -3.68
C LEU A 48 3.89 18.66 -4.67
N LEU A 49 3.11 18.96 -5.72
CA LEU A 49 2.90 18.02 -6.81
C LEU A 49 4.23 17.70 -7.51
N HIS A 50 4.42 16.42 -7.81
CA HIS A 50 5.56 16.00 -8.63
C HIS A 50 5.28 16.32 -10.10
N PRO A 51 6.26 16.70 -10.94
CA PRO A 51 6.06 16.97 -12.37
C PRO A 51 5.32 15.84 -13.11
N LEU A 52 5.63 14.59 -12.81
CA LEU A 52 4.95 13.42 -13.37
C LEU A 52 3.42 13.43 -13.13
N ASN A 53 2.92 14.17 -12.14
CA ASN A 53 1.48 14.28 -11.93
C ASN A 53 0.76 14.91 -13.12
N GLU A 54 1.40 15.85 -13.80
CA GLU A 54 0.85 16.50 -14.99
C GLU A 54 1.29 15.80 -16.28
N GLU A 55 2.52 15.33 -16.34
CA GLU A 55 3.09 14.67 -17.53
C GLU A 55 2.36 13.38 -17.90
N LEU A 56 1.89 12.61 -16.90
CA LEU A 56 1.17 11.36 -17.12
C LEU A 56 -0.32 11.55 -17.49
N ARG A 57 -0.84 12.78 -17.43
CA ARG A 57 -2.19 13.09 -17.90
C ARG A 57 -2.22 13.19 -19.40
N GLN A 58 -3.23 12.62 -20.04
CA GLN A 58 -3.39 12.69 -21.50
C GLN A 58 -3.92 14.05 -21.96
N GLY A 59 -4.51 14.83 -21.06
CA GLY A 59 -5.00 16.19 -21.28
C GLY A 59 -5.10 16.97 -19.98
N LYS A 60 -5.21 18.30 -20.05
CA LYS A 60 -5.22 19.17 -18.85
C LYS A 60 -6.33 18.86 -17.85
N ASP A 61 -7.47 18.37 -18.33
CA ASP A 61 -8.64 18.05 -17.51
C ASP A 61 -8.82 16.56 -17.27
N ASP A 62 -7.90 15.73 -17.77
CA ASP A 62 -7.99 14.29 -17.63
C ASP A 62 -7.57 13.84 -16.24
N LYS A 63 -8.36 12.93 -15.68
CA LYS A 63 -8.07 12.32 -14.39
C LYS A 63 -6.98 11.26 -14.51
N LEU A 64 -5.96 11.34 -13.67
CA LEU A 64 -4.89 10.34 -13.62
C LEU A 64 -5.41 9.05 -12.99
N ARG A 65 -5.82 8.08 -13.79
CA ARG A 65 -6.37 6.79 -13.35
C ARG A 65 -5.46 5.60 -13.60
N SER A 66 -4.35 5.83 -14.29
CA SER A 66 -3.35 4.81 -14.60
C SER A 66 -1.96 5.41 -14.55
N ILE A 67 -1.03 4.73 -13.91
CA ILE A 67 0.38 5.14 -13.79
C ILE A 67 1.23 3.97 -14.26
N PRO A 68 2.04 4.12 -15.32
CA PRO A 68 2.96 3.08 -15.75
C PRO A 68 4.03 2.87 -14.69
N VAL A 69 4.19 1.63 -14.24
CA VAL A 69 5.13 1.30 -13.16
C VAL A 69 5.97 0.08 -13.50
N ARG A 70 7.12 -0.01 -12.84
CA ARG A 70 7.93 -1.21 -12.70
C ARG A 70 8.15 -1.53 -11.23
N LEU A 71 8.36 -2.79 -10.94
CA LEU A 71 8.74 -3.25 -9.62
C LEU A 71 10.26 -3.41 -9.52
N LEU A 72 10.75 -3.40 -8.29
CA LEU A 72 12.19 -3.43 -8.01
C LEU A 72 12.70 -4.86 -7.82
N PHE A 73 11.86 -5.72 -7.27
CA PHE A 73 12.21 -7.05 -6.82
C PHE A 73 11.31 -8.10 -7.47
N ASN A 74 11.79 -9.32 -7.61
CA ASN A 74 11.00 -10.44 -8.07
C ASN A 74 10.11 -11.05 -6.98
N GLU A 75 10.37 -10.73 -5.71
CA GLU A 75 9.56 -11.18 -4.58
C GLU A 75 8.47 -10.16 -4.26
N PRO A 76 7.19 -10.57 -4.22
CA PRO A 76 6.07 -9.70 -3.89
C PRO A 76 6.23 -8.93 -2.59
N GLU A 77 6.67 -9.60 -1.53
CA GLU A 77 6.80 -9.05 -0.19
C GLU A 77 7.86 -7.96 -0.08
N LEU A 78 8.88 -7.99 -0.97
CA LEU A 78 9.91 -6.96 -1.02
C LEU A 78 9.40 -5.66 -1.68
N ASN A 79 8.43 -5.77 -2.60
CA ASN A 79 7.81 -4.62 -3.26
C ASN A 79 6.62 -4.07 -2.46
N PHE A 80 5.83 -4.96 -1.85
CA PHE A 80 4.60 -4.61 -1.15
C PHE A 80 4.59 -5.18 0.26
N ARG A 81 4.68 -4.32 1.25
CA ARG A 81 4.53 -4.65 2.66
C ARG A 81 3.11 -4.33 3.09
N ALA A 82 2.41 -5.32 3.60
CA ALA A 82 1.04 -5.17 4.08
C ALA A 82 0.88 -5.90 5.41
N ASP A 83 0.79 -5.12 6.47
CA ASP A 83 0.73 -5.61 7.85
C ASP A 83 -0.42 -4.94 8.60
N TYR A 84 -0.90 -5.56 9.68
CA TYR A 84 -1.68 -4.87 10.69
C TYR A 84 -0.74 -4.00 11.52
N THR A 85 -0.95 -2.69 11.49
CA THR A 85 -0.07 -1.73 12.14
C THR A 85 -0.81 -0.89 13.16
N LEU A 86 -0.21 -0.76 14.34
CA LEU A 86 -0.60 0.18 15.38
C LEU A 86 0.46 1.27 15.43
N PHE A 87 0.06 2.51 15.15
CA PHE A 87 0.93 3.68 15.26
C PHE A 87 0.71 4.42 16.57
N ASP A 88 1.78 4.98 17.11
CA ASP A 88 1.68 5.98 18.15
C ASP A 88 1.27 7.34 17.52
N ARG A 89 0.23 7.97 18.09
CA ARG A 89 -0.32 9.22 17.55
C ARG A 89 0.61 10.41 17.68
N GLN A 90 1.49 10.42 18.67
CA GLN A 90 2.37 11.56 18.92
C GLN A 90 3.60 11.51 18.04
N SER A 91 4.23 10.34 17.98
CA SER A 91 5.47 10.15 17.21
C SER A 91 5.23 9.72 15.76
N GLY A 92 4.00 9.27 15.41
CA GLY A 92 3.69 8.67 14.10
C GLY A 92 4.49 7.40 13.80
N ARG A 93 5.15 6.83 14.82
CA ARG A 93 5.96 5.63 14.66
C ARG A 93 5.13 4.37 14.92
N PRO A 94 5.38 3.29 14.20
CA PRO A 94 4.73 2.03 14.48
C PRO A 94 5.19 1.47 15.82
N VAL A 95 4.26 1.13 16.69
CA VAL A 95 4.51 0.48 17.99
C VAL A 95 4.24 -1.01 17.97
N CYS A 96 3.42 -1.46 17.01
CA CYS A 96 3.17 -2.89 16.79
C CYS A 96 2.91 -3.12 15.30
N VAL A 97 3.57 -4.12 14.72
CA VAL A 97 3.39 -4.54 13.33
C VAL A 97 3.26 -6.05 13.30
N GLY A 98 2.19 -6.56 12.71
CA GLY A 98 1.90 -8.00 12.70
C GLY A 98 1.10 -8.46 11.48
N ASN A 99 1.15 -9.76 11.23
CA ASN A 99 0.52 -10.40 10.07
C ASN A 99 -0.79 -11.15 10.37
N GLY A 100 -1.26 -11.07 11.62
CA GLY A 100 -2.44 -11.82 12.07
C GLY A 100 -2.09 -13.13 12.84
N GLU A 101 -0.83 -13.56 12.81
CA GLU A 101 -0.31 -14.72 13.56
C GLU A 101 0.75 -14.28 14.56
N THR A 102 1.72 -13.52 14.09
CA THR A 102 2.83 -12.97 14.88
C THR A 102 2.96 -11.48 14.69
N CYS A 103 3.50 -10.78 15.68
CA CYS A 103 3.83 -9.37 15.58
C CYS A 103 5.16 -9.05 16.24
N LYS A 104 5.79 -7.98 15.73
CA LYS A 104 6.85 -7.27 16.44
C LYS A 104 6.24 -6.08 17.17
N ARG A 105 6.49 -5.95 18.44
CA ARG A 105 5.93 -4.89 19.28
C ARG A 105 7.02 -4.24 20.11
N VAL A 106 6.99 -2.91 20.16
CA VAL A 106 7.82 -2.13 21.09
C VAL A 106 7.20 -2.21 22.47
N THR A 107 7.99 -2.71 23.44
CA THR A 107 7.63 -2.84 24.86
C THR A 107 8.63 -2.06 25.71
N GLN A 108 8.43 -2.01 27.03
CA GLN A 108 9.41 -1.39 27.94
C GLN A 108 10.76 -2.10 27.91
N ASP A 109 10.77 -3.40 27.61
CA ASP A 109 11.98 -4.22 27.51
C ASP A 109 12.57 -4.23 26.08
N GLY A 110 12.11 -3.35 25.21
CA GLY A 110 12.53 -3.27 23.80
C GLY A 110 11.56 -3.96 22.84
N MET A 111 12.05 -4.31 21.66
CA MET A 111 11.23 -4.94 20.63
C MET A 111 11.10 -6.44 20.86
N GLN A 112 9.87 -6.92 20.97
CA GLN A 112 9.55 -8.32 21.21
C GLN A 112 8.70 -8.91 20.08
N SER A 113 8.90 -10.21 19.82
CA SER A 113 8.03 -11.01 18.96
C SER A 113 6.93 -11.65 19.81
N LEU A 114 5.69 -11.37 19.48
CA LEU A 114 4.51 -11.80 20.25
C LEU A 114 3.45 -12.39 19.29
N PRO A 115 2.49 -13.19 19.78
CA PRO A 115 1.32 -13.59 18.99
C PRO A 115 0.51 -12.36 18.58
N CYS A 116 0.01 -12.38 17.32
CA CYS A 116 -0.90 -11.38 16.78
C CYS A 116 -2.27 -12.02 16.55
N PRO A 117 -3.28 -11.72 17.38
CA PRO A 117 -4.61 -12.30 17.21
C PRO A 117 -5.46 -11.59 16.15
N SER A 118 -4.85 -10.77 15.28
CA SER A 118 -5.49 -9.81 14.39
C SER A 118 -6.24 -8.66 15.13
N PRO A 119 -6.61 -7.56 14.44
CA PRO A 119 -7.28 -6.43 15.09
C PRO A 119 -8.59 -6.80 15.79
N ASP A 120 -9.35 -7.74 15.26
CA ASP A 120 -10.68 -8.12 15.78
C ASP A 120 -10.61 -8.71 17.19
N ALA A 121 -9.55 -9.45 17.51
CA ALA A 121 -9.34 -10.07 18.81
C ALA A 121 -8.27 -9.40 19.66
N CYS A 122 -7.61 -8.35 19.16
CA CYS A 122 -6.50 -7.69 19.86
C CYS A 122 -7.01 -6.60 20.82
N PRO A 123 -6.69 -6.69 22.14
CA PRO A 123 -7.09 -5.66 23.11
C PRO A 123 -6.57 -4.25 22.77
N LEU A 124 -5.40 -4.17 22.10
CA LEU A 124 -4.77 -2.90 21.72
C LEU A 124 -5.39 -2.27 20.47
N ALA A 125 -6.18 -3.03 19.72
CA ALA A 125 -6.84 -2.56 18.50
C ALA A 125 -8.18 -1.85 18.75
N LYS A 126 -8.59 -1.71 20.01
CA LYS A 126 -9.86 -1.06 20.38
C LYS A 126 -9.96 0.33 19.76
N GLY A 127 -11.17 0.69 19.28
CA GLY A 127 -11.41 1.96 18.61
C GLY A 127 -10.74 2.11 17.24
N GLY A 128 -10.38 0.99 16.60
CA GLY A 128 -9.74 1.00 15.28
C GLY A 128 -8.29 1.50 15.31
N ALA A 129 -7.60 1.39 16.45
CA ALA A 129 -6.23 1.85 16.60
C ALA A 129 -5.23 1.02 15.78
N CYS A 130 -5.51 -0.26 15.55
CA CYS A 130 -4.72 -1.13 14.68
C CYS A 130 -5.49 -1.38 13.38
N LYS A 131 -4.85 -1.12 12.25
CA LYS A 131 -5.46 -1.22 10.92
C LYS A 131 -4.52 -1.94 9.95
N PRO A 132 -5.05 -2.55 8.89
CA PRO A 132 -4.21 -2.97 7.79
C PRO A 132 -3.55 -1.73 7.16
N TYR A 133 -2.26 -1.84 6.92
CA TYR A 133 -1.45 -0.78 6.33
C TYR A 133 -0.53 -1.36 5.26
N GLY A 134 -0.72 -0.92 4.01
CA GLY A 134 0.03 -1.38 2.85
C GLY A 134 0.94 -0.28 2.30
N ARG A 135 2.17 -0.66 1.93
CA ARG A 135 3.17 0.20 1.27
C ARG A 135 3.72 -0.52 0.05
N LEU A 136 3.41 -0.02 -1.13
CA LEU A 136 3.93 -0.52 -2.40
C LEU A 136 4.98 0.46 -2.93
N ASN A 137 6.21 -0.03 -3.12
CA ASN A 137 7.26 0.73 -3.76
C ASN A 137 7.31 0.40 -5.25
N VAL A 138 7.32 1.43 -6.10
CA VAL A 138 7.33 1.31 -7.55
C VAL A 138 8.30 2.33 -8.17
N VAL A 139 8.81 2.02 -9.35
CA VAL A 139 9.46 2.99 -10.23
C VAL A 139 8.40 3.45 -11.24
N ILE A 140 8.26 4.76 -11.44
CA ILE A 140 7.33 5.29 -12.44
C ILE A 140 8.09 5.48 -13.76
N GLY A 141 7.51 4.94 -14.84
CA GLY A 141 8.15 5.00 -16.16
C GLY A 141 9.40 4.13 -16.26
N ASP A 142 10.26 4.47 -17.19
CA ASP A 142 11.47 3.73 -17.54
C ASP A 142 12.76 4.59 -17.49
N GLU A 143 12.66 5.88 -17.16
CA GLU A 143 13.77 6.85 -17.28
C GLU A 143 14.73 6.84 -16.08
N ASP A 144 14.20 6.74 -14.85
CA ASP A 144 15.03 6.68 -13.64
C ASP A 144 14.82 5.37 -12.88
N PRO A 145 15.68 4.36 -13.13
CA PRO A 145 15.56 3.07 -12.47
C PRO A 145 16.00 3.08 -11.00
N LEU A 146 16.59 4.18 -10.51
CA LEU A 146 17.09 4.30 -9.14
C LEU A 146 16.17 5.10 -8.22
N GLY A 147 15.19 5.82 -8.79
CA GLY A 147 14.18 6.55 -8.03
C GLY A 147 12.92 5.72 -7.81
N SER A 148 12.35 5.77 -6.62
CA SER A 148 11.10 5.06 -6.33
C SER A 148 10.01 6.01 -5.84
N PHE A 149 8.76 5.54 -5.98
CA PHE A 149 7.57 6.18 -5.44
C PHE A 149 6.86 5.21 -4.50
N VAL A 150 6.34 5.71 -3.41
CA VAL A 150 5.59 4.88 -2.47
C VAL A 150 4.09 5.14 -2.59
N PHE A 151 3.32 4.09 -2.82
CA PHE A 151 1.86 4.10 -2.69
C PHE A 151 1.50 3.52 -1.33
N ARG A 152 0.82 4.32 -0.49
CA ARG A 152 0.36 3.91 0.83
C ARG A 152 -1.16 3.74 0.85
N THR A 153 -1.65 2.75 1.59
CA THR A 153 -3.08 2.51 1.71
C THR A 153 -3.44 1.77 2.99
N THR A 154 -4.54 2.18 3.63
CA THR A 154 -5.23 1.43 4.68
C THR A 154 -6.46 0.70 4.14
N GLY A 155 -6.76 0.88 2.86
CA GLY A 155 -7.93 0.29 2.20
C GLY A 155 -7.74 -1.20 1.92
N PHE A 156 -8.49 -2.05 2.62
CA PHE A 156 -8.39 -3.51 2.50
C PHE A 156 -8.59 -4.01 1.06
N ASN A 157 -9.45 -3.35 0.26
CA ASN A 157 -9.64 -3.72 -1.15
C ASN A 157 -8.35 -3.55 -1.97
N SER A 158 -7.63 -2.42 -1.80
CA SER A 158 -6.34 -2.19 -2.46
C SER A 158 -5.32 -3.23 -1.99
N ILE A 159 -5.20 -3.43 -0.66
CA ILE A 159 -4.23 -4.36 -0.08
C ILE A 159 -4.42 -5.77 -0.63
N ARG A 160 -5.64 -6.29 -0.55
CA ARG A 160 -5.97 -7.63 -1.06
C ARG A 160 -5.70 -7.76 -2.55
N THR A 161 -6.10 -6.75 -3.32
CA THR A 161 -5.96 -6.80 -4.79
C THR A 161 -4.49 -6.76 -5.19
N LEU A 162 -3.71 -5.84 -4.63
CA LEU A 162 -2.29 -5.71 -4.92
C LEU A 162 -1.51 -6.97 -4.53
N ALA A 163 -1.74 -7.53 -3.34
CA ALA A 163 -1.10 -8.76 -2.92
C ALA A 163 -1.40 -9.92 -3.88
N ALA A 164 -2.69 -10.12 -4.22
CA ALA A 164 -3.08 -11.17 -5.15
C ALA A 164 -2.46 -10.99 -6.54
N ARG A 165 -2.40 -9.75 -7.06
CA ARG A 165 -1.79 -9.46 -8.37
C ARG A 165 -0.30 -9.71 -8.39
N LEU A 166 0.41 -9.31 -7.36
CA LEU A 166 1.85 -9.50 -7.27
C LEU A 166 2.24 -10.98 -7.29
N HIS A 167 1.56 -11.81 -6.49
CA HIS A 167 1.78 -13.26 -6.51
C HIS A 167 1.39 -13.90 -7.84
N TYR A 168 0.27 -13.47 -8.44
CA TYR A 168 -0.14 -13.94 -9.75
C TYR A 168 0.93 -13.62 -10.81
N PHE A 169 1.37 -12.36 -10.89
CA PHE A 169 2.37 -11.93 -11.86
C PHE A 169 3.73 -12.58 -11.64
N GLN A 170 4.15 -12.79 -10.39
CA GLN A 170 5.36 -13.54 -10.09
C GLN A 170 5.30 -14.96 -10.66
N ALA A 171 4.18 -15.65 -10.40
CA ALA A 171 4.01 -17.03 -10.86
C ALA A 171 4.03 -17.16 -12.38
N ILE A 172 3.23 -16.35 -13.09
CA ILE A 172 3.13 -16.46 -14.55
C ILE A 172 4.34 -15.94 -15.31
N SER A 173 5.11 -15.01 -14.72
CA SER A 173 6.33 -14.48 -15.35
C SER A 173 7.55 -15.38 -15.17
N GLY A 174 7.42 -16.50 -14.46
CA GLY A 174 8.56 -17.33 -14.13
C GLY A 174 9.58 -16.59 -13.26
N ASN A 175 9.09 -15.90 -12.23
CA ASN A 175 9.90 -15.11 -11.29
C ASN A 175 10.64 -13.92 -11.94
N ARG A 176 9.99 -13.24 -12.92
CA ARG A 176 10.50 -12.02 -13.58
C ARG A 176 9.63 -10.80 -13.26
N LEU A 177 9.08 -10.75 -12.04
CA LEU A 177 8.16 -9.68 -11.60
C LEU A 177 8.77 -8.29 -11.79
N ALA A 178 10.06 -8.11 -11.50
CA ALA A 178 10.79 -6.85 -11.66
C ALA A 178 10.99 -6.40 -13.13
N CYS A 179 10.73 -7.29 -14.07
CA CYS A 179 10.86 -7.00 -15.51
C CYS A 179 9.52 -6.78 -16.21
N LEU A 180 8.39 -7.09 -15.53
CA LEU A 180 7.07 -6.93 -16.13
C LEU A 180 6.72 -5.45 -16.36
N PRO A 181 6.22 -5.09 -17.56
CA PRO A 181 5.65 -3.77 -17.83
C PRO A 181 4.25 -3.70 -17.21
N LEU A 182 4.15 -3.08 -16.04
CA LEU A 182 2.91 -2.99 -15.29
C LEU A 182 2.40 -1.56 -15.24
N GLU A 183 1.15 -1.40 -14.81
CA GLU A 183 0.55 -0.12 -14.45
C GLU A 183 -0.26 -0.24 -13.16
N LEU A 184 -0.15 0.76 -12.31
CA LEU A 184 -1.04 0.95 -11.17
C LEU A 184 -2.31 1.60 -11.70
N ARG A 185 -3.46 0.92 -11.55
CA ARG A 185 -4.75 1.34 -12.10
C ARG A 185 -5.76 1.57 -11.01
N LEU A 186 -6.49 2.68 -11.09
CA LEU A 186 -7.60 2.95 -10.19
C LEU A 186 -8.87 2.23 -10.67
N ARG A 187 -9.48 1.45 -9.78
CA ARG A 187 -10.75 0.76 -9.98
C ARG A 187 -11.81 1.33 -9.06
N GLY A 188 -13.02 1.42 -9.56
CA GLY A 188 -14.20 1.76 -8.78
C GLY A 188 -15.11 0.56 -8.59
N LYS A 189 -15.71 0.44 -7.41
CA LYS A 189 -16.83 -0.47 -7.14
C LYS A 189 -17.87 0.23 -6.30
N SER A 190 -19.13 -0.12 -6.50
CA SER A 190 -20.21 0.28 -5.62
C SER A 190 -20.93 -0.93 -5.08
N THR A 191 -21.48 -0.83 -3.90
CA THR A 191 -22.26 -1.89 -3.25
C THR A 191 -23.55 -1.29 -2.69
N ARG A 192 -24.50 -2.14 -2.33
CA ARG A 192 -25.71 -1.68 -1.63
C ARG A 192 -25.36 -1.02 -0.29
N GLN A 193 -24.35 -1.51 0.42
CA GLN A 193 -23.85 -0.95 1.67
C GLN A 193 -23.22 0.44 1.52
N SER A 194 -22.66 0.75 0.34
CA SER A 194 -22.13 2.08 0.02
C SER A 194 -23.20 3.03 -0.53
N HIS A 195 -24.49 2.65 -0.48
CA HIS A 195 -25.61 3.45 -1.01
C HIS A 195 -25.36 3.93 -2.46
N GLY A 196 -24.69 3.13 -3.29
CA GLY A 196 -24.34 3.47 -4.65
C GLY A 196 -23.11 4.39 -4.79
N THR A 197 -22.56 4.90 -3.69
CA THR A 197 -21.32 5.71 -3.73
C THR A 197 -20.14 4.84 -4.17
N PRO A 198 -19.39 5.24 -5.20
CA PRO A 198 -18.25 4.46 -5.65
C PRO A 198 -17.11 4.49 -4.62
N ILE A 199 -16.54 3.32 -4.35
CA ILE A 199 -15.34 3.12 -3.54
C ILE A 199 -14.20 2.85 -4.51
N PHE A 200 -13.16 3.70 -4.48
CA PHE A 200 -12.00 3.55 -5.33
C PHE A 200 -10.89 2.75 -4.63
N TYR A 201 -10.20 1.89 -5.38
CA TYR A 201 -9.08 1.10 -4.90
C TYR A 201 -8.03 0.89 -5.99
N ALA A 202 -6.79 0.68 -5.59
CA ALA A 202 -5.69 0.42 -6.51
C ALA A 202 -5.67 -1.05 -6.93
N ASP A 203 -5.45 -1.27 -8.22
CA ASP A 203 -5.18 -2.56 -8.86
C ASP A 203 -3.83 -2.48 -9.59
N LEU A 204 -3.20 -3.62 -9.83
CA LEU A 204 -2.00 -3.74 -10.64
C LEU A 204 -2.33 -4.57 -11.88
N THR A 205 -2.08 -4.02 -13.06
CA THR A 205 -2.40 -4.65 -14.35
C THR A 205 -1.21 -4.59 -15.29
N VAL A 206 -1.24 -5.35 -16.37
CA VAL A 206 -0.31 -5.15 -17.48
C VAL A 206 -0.52 -3.76 -18.06
N ARG A 207 0.56 -3.11 -18.47
CA ARG A 207 0.55 -1.75 -19.05
C ARG A 207 -0.44 -1.66 -20.20
N GLY A 208 -1.17 -0.56 -20.27
CA GLY A 208 -2.20 -0.33 -21.29
C GLY A 208 -1.66 -0.49 -22.71
N GLY A 209 -2.46 -1.13 -23.57
CA GLY A 209 -2.10 -1.41 -24.96
C GLY A 209 -1.33 -2.72 -25.18
N MET A 210 -0.95 -3.43 -24.12
CA MET A 210 -0.28 -4.75 -24.19
C MET A 210 -1.21 -5.85 -23.70
N ASP A 211 -1.14 -7.00 -24.35
CA ASP A 211 -1.71 -8.22 -23.81
C ASP A 211 -0.73 -8.94 -22.87
N MET A 212 -1.18 -10.01 -22.24
CA MET A 212 -0.37 -10.77 -21.28
C MET A 212 0.83 -11.46 -21.95
N ALA A 213 0.67 -11.98 -23.16
CA ALA A 213 1.73 -12.67 -23.87
C ALA A 213 2.83 -11.68 -24.27
N GLU A 214 2.47 -10.52 -24.79
CA GLU A 214 3.39 -9.43 -25.10
C GLU A 214 4.17 -8.95 -23.87
N ALA A 215 3.48 -8.81 -22.73
CA ALA A 215 4.12 -8.41 -21.49
C ALA A 215 5.14 -9.46 -21.00
N LEU A 216 4.84 -10.74 -21.13
CA LEU A 216 5.77 -11.82 -20.75
C LEU A 216 6.99 -11.88 -21.67
N VAL A 217 6.82 -11.66 -22.99
CA VAL A 217 7.92 -11.56 -23.96
C VAL A 217 8.82 -10.38 -23.58
N THR A 218 8.22 -9.19 -23.38
CA THR A 218 8.94 -7.97 -22.99
C THR A 218 9.74 -8.19 -21.66
N ALA A 219 9.14 -8.85 -20.69
CA ALA A 219 9.80 -9.16 -19.43
C ALA A 219 11.01 -10.11 -19.63
N SER A 220 10.86 -11.14 -20.47
CA SER A 220 11.94 -12.08 -20.78
C SER A 220 13.10 -11.41 -21.52
N GLU A 221 12.81 -10.53 -22.47
CA GLU A 221 13.83 -9.76 -23.20
C GLU A 221 14.59 -8.79 -22.28
N LEU A 222 13.87 -8.11 -21.38
CA LEU A 222 14.49 -7.20 -20.41
C LEU A 222 15.38 -7.97 -19.43
N ASP A 223 14.90 -9.10 -18.91
CA ASP A 223 15.67 -9.97 -18.02
C ASP A 223 16.96 -10.45 -18.70
N SER A 224 16.87 -10.94 -19.95
CA SER A 224 18.03 -11.40 -20.74
C SER A 224 19.04 -10.27 -20.96
N ARG A 225 18.59 -9.06 -21.28
CA ARG A 225 19.48 -7.89 -21.44
C ARG A 225 20.17 -7.51 -20.13
N ARG A 226 19.45 -7.55 -19.00
CA ARG A 226 20.01 -7.27 -17.67
C ARG A 226 21.08 -8.30 -17.30
N GLN A 227 20.80 -9.58 -17.52
CA GLN A 227 21.77 -10.66 -17.27
C GLN A 227 23.01 -10.53 -18.15
N ALA A 228 22.85 -10.23 -19.44
CA ALA A 228 23.97 -10.01 -20.36
C ALA A 228 24.83 -8.80 -19.95
N ALA A 229 24.23 -7.79 -19.34
CA ALA A 229 24.94 -6.64 -18.77
C ALA A 229 25.58 -6.91 -17.38
N GLY A 230 25.43 -8.13 -16.85
CA GLY A 230 25.95 -8.51 -15.53
C GLY A 230 25.06 -8.14 -14.35
N PHE A 231 23.81 -7.69 -14.58
CA PHE A 231 22.87 -7.40 -13.50
C PHE A 231 22.39 -8.69 -12.85
N ASN A 232 22.50 -8.77 -11.52
CA ASN A 232 22.14 -9.95 -10.75
C ASN A 232 20.90 -9.64 -9.86
N GLN A 233 19.72 -9.89 -10.40
CA GLN A 233 18.46 -9.66 -9.68
C GLN A 233 18.35 -10.54 -8.42
N ALA A 234 18.81 -11.80 -8.47
CA ALA A 234 18.74 -12.67 -7.31
C ALA A 234 19.60 -12.18 -6.15
N ALA A 235 20.79 -11.63 -6.43
CA ALA A 235 21.64 -11.04 -5.40
C ALA A 235 21.02 -9.77 -4.82
N LEU A 236 20.28 -8.98 -5.63
CA LEU A 236 19.55 -7.81 -5.17
C LEU A 236 18.40 -8.22 -4.26
N ASP A 237 17.61 -9.22 -4.65
CA ASP A 237 16.49 -9.75 -3.85
C ASP A 237 17.00 -10.31 -2.50
N ASP A 238 18.12 -11.06 -2.52
CA ASP A 238 18.76 -11.56 -1.31
C ASP A 238 19.26 -10.45 -0.37
N ALA A 239 19.82 -9.40 -0.93
CA ALA A 239 20.27 -8.25 -0.15
C ALA A 239 19.08 -7.52 0.48
N ALA A 240 18.00 -7.31 -0.28
CA ALA A 240 16.77 -6.70 0.20
C ALA A 240 16.09 -7.53 1.30
N ARG A 241 16.05 -8.84 1.15
CA ARG A 241 15.46 -9.76 2.14
C ARG A 241 16.16 -9.67 3.50
N ARG A 242 17.49 -9.48 3.52
CA ARG A 242 18.25 -9.31 4.77
C ARG A 242 17.84 -8.06 5.56
N GLY A 243 17.44 -6.98 4.86
CA GLY A 243 16.92 -5.75 5.49
C GLY A 243 15.42 -5.79 5.82
N PHE A 244 14.66 -6.70 5.19
CA PHE A 244 13.20 -6.72 5.26
C PHE A 244 12.64 -6.82 6.68
N GLY A 245 13.28 -7.61 7.55
CA GLY A 245 12.77 -7.89 8.89
C GLY A 245 12.56 -6.67 9.79
N ASN A 246 13.26 -5.56 9.53
CA ASN A 246 13.20 -4.33 10.33
C ASN A 246 12.52 -3.17 9.59
N GLY A 247 12.36 -3.26 8.27
CA GLY A 247 11.91 -2.16 7.44
C GLY A 247 10.50 -1.62 7.73
N ALA A 248 9.68 -2.34 8.49
CA ALA A 248 8.38 -1.84 8.94
C ALA A 248 8.50 -0.74 10.02
N PHE A 249 9.67 -0.61 10.65
CA PHE A 249 9.96 0.36 11.71
C PHE A 249 10.91 1.48 11.26
N GLU A 250 11.30 1.49 9.97
CA GLU A 250 12.28 2.41 9.40
C GLU A 250 11.64 3.65 8.75
N ASP A 251 10.37 3.94 9.05
CA ASP A 251 9.74 5.17 8.55
C ASP A 251 10.51 6.39 9.11
N SER A 252 10.87 7.31 8.21
CA SER A 252 11.60 8.52 8.59
C SER A 252 10.70 9.45 9.41
N GLU A 253 11.31 10.30 10.23
CA GLU A 253 10.56 11.31 11.00
C GLU A 253 9.81 12.28 10.08
N GLU A 254 10.29 12.47 8.86
CA GLU A 254 9.66 13.30 7.83
C GLU A 254 8.34 12.72 7.32
N ASP A 255 8.18 11.38 7.41
CA ASP A 255 6.96 10.68 7.00
C ASP A 255 5.86 10.70 8.07
N VAL A 256 6.20 11.05 9.31
CA VAL A 256 5.28 11.02 10.47
C VAL A 256 4.00 11.80 10.21
N SER A 257 4.10 13.02 9.71
CA SER A 257 2.91 13.85 9.47
C SER A 257 1.97 13.23 8.45
N ALA A 258 2.50 12.68 7.36
CA ALA A 258 1.70 12.02 6.34
C ALA A 258 1.07 10.72 6.84
N ILE A 259 1.79 9.94 7.64
CA ILE A 259 1.27 8.71 8.24
C ILE A 259 0.14 9.06 9.23
N VAL A 260 0.31 10.08 10.06
CA VAL A 260 -0.73 10.51 11.01
C VAL A 260 -1.97 11.01 10.27
N GLU A 261 -1.82 11.80 9.23
CA GLU A 261 -2.95 12.30 8.41
C GLU A 261 -3.69 11.15 7.70
N GLU A 262 -2.96 10.18 7.13
CA GLU A 262 -3.55 9.06 6.39
C GLU A 262 -4.16 8.00 7.33
N PHE A 263 -3.53 7.75 8.47
CA PHE A 263 -3.89 6.65 9.36
C PHE A 263 -4.95 7.05 10.40
N PHE A 264 -4.85 8.27 10.95
CA PHE A 264 -5.74 8.76 11.99
C PHE A 264 -6.75 9.78 11.44
N VAL A 265 -7.60 9.37 10.51
CA VAL A 265 -8.75 10.16 10.08
C VAL A 265 -9.66 10.36 11.29
N SER A 266 -9.93 11.62 11.68
CA SER A 266 -10.82 11.93 12.79
C SER A 266 -12.25 11.42 12.51
N PRO A 267 -12.96 10.86 13.51
CA PRO A 267 -14.32 10.34 13.33
C PRO A 267 -15.31 11.37 12.74
N ASP A 268 -15.10 12.66 12.99
CA ASP A 268 -15.91 13.78 12.47
C ASP A 268 -15.71 14.00 10.94
N GLN A 269 -14.87 13.22 10.28
CA GLN A 269 -14.47 13.41 8.88
C GLN A 269 -14.86 12.23 8.00
N VAL A 270 -15.43 11.19 8.56
CA VAL A 270 -16.12 10.17 7.78
C VAL A 270 -17.44 10.83 7.38
N PRO A 271 -17.69 11.14 6.07
CA PRO A 271 -19.05 11.46 5.65
C PRO A 271 -19.89 10.27 6.12
N ASP A 272 -21.00 10.53 6.81
CA ASP A 272 -21.91 9.54 7.34
C ASP A 272 -22.03 8.33 6.38
N SER A 273 -21.18 7.33 6.58
CA SER A 273 -21.45 5.99 6.13
C SER A 273 -22.22 5.37 7.28
N PRO A 274 -23.55 5.32 7.21
CA PRO A 274 -24.31 4.65 8.25
C PRO A 274 -23.96 3.16 8.18
N GLY A 275 -23.13 2.68 9.08
CA GLY A 275 -22.95 1.26 9.16
C GLY A 275 -21.73 0.64 9.80
N ASP A 276 -20.77 1.36 10.35
CA ASP A 276 -19.58 0.69 10.90
C ASP A 276 -19.39 0.78 12.43
N THR A 277 -20.41 1.17 13.19
CA THR A 277 -20.29 1.28 14.66
C THR A 277 -21.19 0.36 15.49
N ALA A 278 -21.96 -0.51 14.87
CA ALA A 278 -22.72 -1.50 15.66
C ALA A 278 -22.98 -2.74 14.79
N GLY A 279 -22.17 -3.78 14.89
CA GLY A 279 -22.56 -5.05 14.29
C GLY A 279 -21.48 -6.00 13.80
N HIS A 280 -20.23 -5.85 14.17
CA HIS A 280 -19.20 -6.79 13.71
C HIS A 280 -19.25 -8.18 14.38
N ALA A 281 -19.95 -8.35 15.51
CA ALA A 281 -20.07 -9.64 16.17
C ALA A 281 -21.07 -10.58 15.50
N SER A 282 -22.09 -10.08 14.75
CA SER A 282 -23.13 -10.92 14.16
C SER A 282 -22.94 -11.27 12.69
N ASN A 283 -21.94 -10.70 12.02
CA ASN A 283 -21.70 -10.92 10.58
C ASN A 283 -20.50 -11.81 10.26
N SER A 284 -19.78 -12.32 11.25
CA SER A 284 -18.79 -13.37 11.02
C SER A 284 -19.49 -14.69 10.68
N LEU A 285 -18.83 -15.52 9.85
CA LEU A 285 -19.36 -16.85 9.51
C LEU A 285 -19.60 -17.69 10.77
N ALA A 286 -18.75 -17.56 11.80
CA ALA A 286 -18.89 -18.20 13.10
C ALA A 286 -20.12 -17.71 13.85
N GLY A 287 -20.38 -16.38 13.91
CA GLY A 287 -21.57 -15.83 14.55
C GLY A 287 -22.89 -16.25 13.85
N LYS A 288 -22.86 -16.40 12.50
CA LYS A 288 -24.03 -16.92 11.76
C LYS A 288 -24.28 -18.41 12.01
N LEU A 289 -23.23 -19.19 12.20
CA LEU A 289 -23.33 -20.62 12.55
C LEU A 289 -23.83 -20.82 13.98
N GLU A 290 -23.45 -19.99 14.94
CA GLU A 290 -23.97 -20.03 16.31
C GLU A 290 -25.45 -19.66 16.38
N ILE A 291 -25.90 -18.66 15.62
CA ILE A 291 -27.33 -18.28 15.55
C ILE A 291 -28.16 -19.40 14.91
N LEU A 292 -27.63 -20.06 13.88
CA LEU A 292 -28.30 -21.22 13.26
C LEU A 292 -28.39 -22.44 14.20
N ALA A 293 -27.33 -22.70 14.98
CA ALA A 293 -27.31 -23.78 15.97
C ALA A 293 -28.27 -23.53 17.14
N ALA A 294 -28.48 -22.26 17.54
CA ALA A 294 -29.43 -21.89 18.59
C ALA A 294 -30.91 -21.95 18.16
N GLN A 295 -31.21 -22.01 16.87
CA GLN A 295 -32.59 -22.11 16.33
C GLN A 295 -33.04 -23.55 16.06
N THR A 296 -32.18 -24.55 16.30
CA THR A 296 -32.47 -25.97 16.07
C THR A 296 -32.67 -26.77 17.35
N HIS A 297 -32.91 -26.09 18.50
CA HIS A 297 -33.34 -26.73 19.77
C HIS A 297 -34.73 -26.27 20.19
#